data_902dbdd6fa8a05be7a87731148813ca6
#
_entry.id   902dbdd6fa8a05be7a87731148813ca6
#
_cell.length_a   1.000
_cell.length_b   1.000
_cell.length_c   1.000
_cell.angle_alpha   90.00
_cell.angle_beta   90.00
_cell.angle_gamma   90.00
#
_symmetry.space_group_name_H-M   'P 1'
#
loop_
_entity.id
_entity.type
_entity.pdbx_description
1 polymer ?
#
loop_
_entity_poly.entity_id
_entity_poly.type
_entity_poly.pdbx_seq_one_letter_code
_entity_poly.pdbx_strand_id
1 'polypeptide(L)'
;MNYFVSSFLEIKNTSRGLGVFTKIDICAEVIVEHSPFSSCWSAKWEDTPENLRKVVFSHPQNSDNYVIGLGYTAIYNHNDNNNAIWLTSDDGIYIKTLKNINAGEEIFIHYGDAYWSGGWPKY
;
A
#
# COMPACT_ATOMS: atom_id res chain seq x y z
N MET A 1 8.23 -18.74 2.96
CA MET A 1 7.77 -17.80 1.94
C MET A 1 8.69 -16.59 1.94
N ASN A 2 9.10 -16.13 0.79
CA ASN A 2 10.06 -15.04 0.69
C ASN A 2 9.35 -13.70 0.51
N TYR A 3 9.80 -12.69 1.23
CA TYR A 3 9.41 -11.32 0.97
C TYR A 3 10.14 -10.81 -0.28
N PHE A 4 9.47 -9.94 -1.03
CA PHE A 4 10.07 -9.36 -2.22
C PHE A 4 9.39 -8.05 -2.62
N VAL A 5 10.15 -7.21 -3.29
CA VAL A 5 9.65 -6.08 -4.06
C VAL A 5 10.13 -6.32 -5.49
N SER A 6 9.20 -6.41 -6.44
CA SER A 6 9.57 -6.72 -7.83
C SER A 6 10.56 -5.73 -8.39
N SER A 7 11.59 -6.22 -9.09
CA SER A 7 12.66 -5.39 -9.64
C SER A 7 12.20 -4.42 -10.73
N PHE A 8 11.02 -4.66 -11.32
CA PHE A 8 10.44 -3.76 -12.32
C PHE A 8 9.65 -2.60 -11.69
N LEU A 9 9.52 -2.53 -10.38
CA LEU A 9 8.92 -1.39 -9.69
C LEU A 9 9.95 -0.26 -9.56
N GLU A 10 9.48 0.96 -9.68
CA GLU A 10 10.33 2.15 -9.67
C GLU A 10 9.65 3.25 -8.84
N ILE A 11 10.41 3.93 -7.99
CA ILE A 11 9.92 5.05 -7.21
C ILE A 11 10.25 6.34 -7.96
N LYS A 12 9.23 7.16 -8.19
CA LYS A 12 9.39 8.47 -8.82
C LYS A 12 8.66 9.55 -8.06
N ASN A 13 9.06 10.80 -8.27
CA ASN A 13 8.34 11.96 -7.74
C ASN A 13 7.07 12.20 -8.54
N THR A 14 6.00 12.55 -7.84
CA THR A 14 4.72 12.95 -8.41
C THR A 14 4.30 14.28 -7.79
N SER A 15 3.19 14.86 -8.26
CA SER A 15 2.61 16.05 -7.63
C SER A 15 2.16 15.84 -6.18
N ARG A 16 2.06 14.59 -5.76
CA ARG A 16 1.63 14.19 -4.40
C ARG A 16 2.76 13.63 -3.55
N GLY A 17 4.02 13.80 -3.97
CA GLY A 17 5.19 13.22 -3.35
C GLY A 17 5.66 11.99 -4.13
N LEU A 18 6.23 11.01 -3.42
CA LEU A 18 6.70 9.79 -4.08
C LEU A 18 5.53 8.91 -4.51
N GLY A 19 5.72 8.16 -5.58
CA GLY A 19 4.80 7.14 -6.05
C GLY A 19 5.55 5.93 -6.58
N VAL A 20 4.85 4.83 -6.75
CA VAL A 20 5.40 3.58 -7.30
C VAL A 20 4.90 3.39 -8.72
N PHE A 21 5.83 3.17 -9.63
CA PHE A 21 5.57 3.02 -11.07
C PHE A 21 6.09 1.68 -11.54
N THR A 22 5.57 1.17 -12.64
CA THR A 22 6.10 -0.04 -13.27
C THR A 22 6.93 0.31 -14.50
N LYS A 23 8.06 -0.37 -14.65
CA LYS A 23 8.92 -0.23 -15.84
C LYS A 23 8.47 -1.11 -17.01
N ILE A 24 7.60 -2.10 -16.76
CA ILE A 24 7.13 -3.07 -17.75
C ILE A 24 5.61 -3.17 -17.71
N ASP A 25 5.02 -3.75 -18.75
CA ASP A 25 3.60 -4.09 -18.74
C ASP A 25 3.37 -5.23 -17.73
N ILE A 26 2.32 -5.09 -16.90
CA ILE A 26 1.95 -6.10 -15.92
C ILE A 26 0.51 -6.54 -16.20
N CYS A 27 0.27 -7.86 -16.20
CA CYS A 27 -1.09 -8.39 -16.28
C CYS A 27 -1.86 -8.17 -14.97
N ALA A 28 -3.19 -8.28 -15.05
CA ALA A 28 -4.05 -8.33 -13.87
C ALA A 28 -3.71 -9.55 -13.00
N GLU A 29 -4.07 -9.48 -11.73
CA GLU A 29 -3.94 -10.58 -10.76
C GLU A 29 -2.50 -11.02 -10.47
N VAL A 30 -1.54 -10.09 -10.58
CA VAL A 30 -0.13 -10.35 -10.28
C VAL A 30 0.23 -9.76 -8.93
N ILE A 31 0.89 -10.54 -8.08
CA ILE A 31 1.49 -10.05 -6.83
C ILE A 31 2.80 -9.36 -7.20
N VAL A 32 2.88 -8.06 -6.98
CA VAL A 32 4.07 -7.27 -7.31
C VAL A 32 4.96 -7.02 -6.12
N GLU A 33 4.42 -7.17 -4.92
CA GLU A 33 5.16 -7.00 -3.68
C GLU A 33 4.58 -7.86 -2.57
N HIS A 34 5.45 -8.45 -1.76
CA HIS A 34 5.10 -9.09 -0.49
C HIS A 34 6.11 -8.62 0.56
N SER A 35 5.67 -7.81 1.49
CA SER A 35 6.52 -7.18 2.49
C SER A 35 6.04 -7.47 3.91
N PRO A 36 6.95 -7.54 4.89
CA PRO A 36 6.57 -7.80 6.27
C PRO A 36 5.97 -6.57 6.94
N PHE A 37 5.33 -6.80 8.09
CA PHE A 37 4.99 -5.73 9.02
C PHE A 37 6.19 -5.37 9.89
N SER A 38 6.22 -4.12 10.35
CA SER A 38 7.06 -3.78 11.49
C SER A 38 6.45 -4.41 12.74
N SER A 39 7.23 -5.21 13.47
CA SER A 39 6.78 -5.87 14.69
C SER A 39 6.88 -4.97 15.93
N CYS A 40 7.45 -3.78 15.79
CA CYS A 40 7.73 -2.92 16.94
C CYS A 40 6.57 -1.98 17.31
N TRP A 41 5.50 -1.95 16.53
CA TRP A 41 4.41 -1.01 16.77
C TRP A 41 3.08 -1.54 16.26
N SER A 42 2.05 -1.39 17.08
CA SER A 42 0.65 -1.50 16.63
C SER A 42 -0.22 -0.63 17.51
N ALA A 43 -1.33 -0.12 16.98
CA ALA A 43 -2.27 0.71 17.73
C ALA A 43 -3.64 0.71 17.06
N LYS A 44 -4.65 1.15 17.81
CA LYS A 44 -5.96 1.45 17.24
C LYS A 44 -5.88 2.71 16.39
N TRP A 45 -6.86 2.90 15.51
CA TRP A 45 -6.88 4.05 14.61
C TRP A 45 -6.84 5.37 15.38
N GLU A 46 -7.66 5.52 16.42
CA GLU A 46 -7.71 6.72 17.23
C GLU A 46 -6.42 7.01 17.99
N ASP A 47 -5.62 5.96 18.27
CA ASP A 47 -4.32 6.09 18.95
C ASP A 47 -3.16 6.19 17.96
N THR A 48 -3.44 6.12 16.66
CA THR A 48 -2.41 6.24 15.63
C THR A 48 -2.08 7.71 15.41
N PRO A 49 -0.80 8.11 15.54
CA PRO A 49 -0.39 9.49 15.24
C PRO A 49 -0.79 9.88 13.83
N GLU A 50 -1.24 11.13 13.69
CA GLU A 50 -1.76 11.64 12.42
C GLU A 50 -0.79 11.44 11.25
N ASN A 51 0.50 11.70 11.49
CA ASN A 51 1.51 11.57 10.45
C ASN A 51 1.84 10.13 10.05
N LEU A 52 1.34 9.14 10.79
CA LEU A 52 1.52 7.72 10.46
C LEU A 52 0.30 7.10 9.79
N ARG A 53 -0.84 7.77 9.79
CA ARG A 53 -2.10 7.15 9.32
C ARG A 53 -2.08 6.70 7.87
N LYS A 54 -1.31 7.35 7.01
CA LYS A 54 -1.23 6.96 5.60
C LYS A 54 -0.25 5.80 5.33
N VAL A 55 0.50 5.35 6.35
CA VAL A 55 1.49 4.28 6.20
C VAL A 55 1.12 3.03 6.98
N VAL A 56 -0.04 3.01 7.64
CA VAL A 56 -0.49 1.88 8.44
C VAL A 56 -1.53 1.05 7.69
N PHE A 57 -1.58 -0.23 8.04
CA PHE A 57 -2.50 -1.21 7.46
C PHE A 57 -3.21 -1.96 8.57
N SER A 58 -4.37 -2.55 8.25
CA SER A 58 -5.11 -3.35 9.22
C SER A 58 -4.27 -4.52 9.71
N HIS A 59 -4.26 -4.73 11.03
CA HIS A 59 -3.60 -5.87 11.62
C HIS A 59 -4.30 -7.16 11.16
N PRO A 60 -3.56 -8.17 10.68
CA PRO A 60 -4.19 -9.37 10.10
C PRO A 60 -4.98 -10.21 11.09
N GLN A 61 -4.65 -10.14 12.39
CA GLN A 61 -5.27 -10.95 13.44
C GLN A 61 -6.19 -10.16 14.36
N ASN A 62 -6.14 -8.82 14.28
CA ASN A 62 -6.96 -7.94 15.10
C ASN A 62 -7.34 -6.71 14.29
N SER A 63 -8.50 -6.74 13.66
CA SER A 63 -8.96 -5.68 12.76
C SER A 63 -9.18 -4.32 13.44
N ASP A 64 -9.20 -4.29 14.78
CA ASP A 64 -9.30 -3.02 15.52
C ASP A 64 -7.95 -2.30 15.59
N ASN A 65 -6.86 -2.99 15.30
CA ASN A 65 -5.51 -2.45 15.35
C ASN A 65 -4.92 -2.26 13.96
N TYR A 66 -3.91 -1.40 13.88
CA TYR A 66 -3.14 -1.12 12.67
C TYR A 66 -1.67 -1.36 12.90
N VAL A 67 -0.95 -1.70 11.84
CA VAL A 67 0.49 -1.97 11.86
C VAL A 67 1.17 -1.20 10.73
N ILE A 68 2.47 -0.98 10.87
CA ILE A 68 3.26 -0.31 9.83
C ILE A 68 3.74 -1.35 8.83
N GLY A 69 3.45 -1.12 7.55
CA GLY A 69 3.98 -1.95 6.47
C GLY A 69 5.37 -1.51 6.05
N LEU A 70 6.17 -2.45 5.62
CA LEU A 70 7.54 -2.22 5.16
C LEU A 70 7.62 -2.33 3.62
N GLY A 71 8.84 -2.27 3.08
CA GLY A 71 9.03 -2.24 1.64
C GLY A 71 8.52 -0.94 1.03
N TYR A 72 7.87 -1.03 -0.13
CA TYR A 72 7.24 0.12 -0.80
C TYR A 72 5.80 0.38 -0.35
N THR A 73 5.28 -0.40 0.59
CA THR A 73 3.85 -0.37 0.96
C THR A 73 3.38 1.01 1.42
N ALA A 74 4.26 1.81 2.02
CA ALA A 74 3.94 3.17 2.47
C ALA A 74 4.05 4.23 1.36
N ILE A 75 4.45 3.85 0.15
CA ILE A 75 4.75 4.79 -0.94
C ILE A 75 3.62 4.82 -1.99
N TYR A 76 2.88 3.74 -2.14
CA TYR A 76 1.78 3.70 -3.11
C TYR A 76 0.75 4.79 -2.82
N ASN A 77 0.42 5.56 -3.84
CA ASN A 77 -0.61 6.59 -3.72
C ASN A 77 -2.00 6.00 -3.85
N HIS A 78 -2.98 6.72 -3.31
CA HIS A 78 -4.38 6.38 -3.46
C HIS A 78 -4.95 6.92 -4.77
N ASN A 79 -5.86 6.15 -5.39
CA ASN A 79 -6.75 6.62 -6.41
C ASN A 79 -8.07 5.85 -6.26
N ASP A 80 -9.22 6.55 -6.36
CA ASP A 80 -10.53 5.88 -6.29
C ASP A 80 -10.71 4.88 -7.44
N ASN A 81 -10.05 5.13 -8.58
CA ASN A 81 -9.94 4.21 -9.69
C ASN A 81 -8.61 3.47 -9.61
N ASN A 82 -8.42 2.72 -8.52
CA ASN A 82 -7.17 2.02 -8.26
C ASN A 82 -6.97 0.86 -9.24
N ASN A 83 -5.70 0.60 -9.57
CA ASN A 83 -5.31 -0.51 -10.44
C ASN A 83 -4.65 -1.66 -9.69
N ALA A 84 -4.54 -1.53 -8.38
CA ALA A 84 -4.00 -2.55 -7.49
C ALA A 84 -4.72 -2.50 -6.14
N ILE A 85 -4.55 -3.54 -5.35
CA ILE A 85 -5.08 -3.61 -3.99
C ILE A 85 -3.98 -4.06 -3.03
N TRP A 86 -4.13 -3.69 -1.77
CA TRP A 86 -3.33 -4.25 -0.69
C TRP A 86 -4.15 -5.30 0.06
N LEU A 87 -3.48 -6.37 0.45
CA LEU A 87 -4.06 -7.47 1.23
C LEU A 87 -3.14 -7.75 2.40
N THR A 88 -3.69 -7.98 3.58
CA THR A 88 -2.91 -8.37 4.74
C THR A 88 -3.17 -9.83 5.08
N SER A 89 -2.14 -10.49 5.56
CA SER A 89 -2.21 -11.86 6.09
C SER A 89 -1.23 -12.00 7.23
N ASP A 90 -1.21 -13.16 7.88
CA ASP A 90 -0.31 -13.40 9.01
C ASP A 90 1.16 -13.21 8.65
N ASP A 91 1.52 -13.37 7.39
CA ASP A 91 2.89 -13.27 6.90
C ASP A 91 3.21 -11.95 6.19
N GLY A 92 2.36 -10.94 6.29
CA GLY A 92 2.68 -9.62 5.78
C GLY A 92 1.63 -8.98 4.90
N ILE A 93 2.08 -8.06 4.06
CA ILE A 93 1.26 -7.29 3.13
C ILE A 93 1.59 -7.71 1.71
N TYR A 94 0.55 -7.93 0.91
CA TYR A 94 0.65 -8.19 -0.52
C TYR A 94 0.09 -7.02 -1.30
N ILE A 95 0.75 -6.63 -2.36
CA ILE A 95 0.23 -5.69 -3.35
C ILE A 95 -0.02 -6.49 -4.62
N LYS A 96 -1.27 -6.48 -5.08
CA LYS A 96 -1.74 -7.28 -6.20
C LYS A 96 -2.44 -6.40 -7.22
N THR A 97 -2.12 -6.59 -8.50
CA THR A 97 -2.78 -5.84 -9.56
C THR A 97 -4.22 -6.31 -9.75
N LEU A 98 -5.13 -5.36 -10.05
CA LEU A 98 -6.53 -5.63 -10.35
C LEU A 98 -6.81 -5.69 -11.83
N LYS A 99 -5.99 -5.02 -12.61
CA LYS A 99 -6.14 -4.91 -14.07
C LYS A 99 -4.75 -4.79 -14.69
N ASN A 100 -4.68 -4.88 -16.00
CA ASN A 100 -3.43 -4.68 -16.72
C ASN A 100 -2.91 -3.26 -16.49
N ILE A 101 -1.63 -3.14 -16.23
CA ILE A 101 -0.94 -1.86 -16.02
C ILE A 101 0.17 -1.75 -17.04
N ASN A 102 0.22 -0.66 -17.80
CA ASN A 102 1.23 -0.47 -18.84
C ASN A 102 2.53 0.09 -18.26
N ALA A 103 3.63 -0.23 -18.92
CA ALA A 103 4.94 0.32 -18.59
C ALA A 103 4.86 1.85 -18.48
N GLY A 104 5.45 2.41 -17.43
CA GLY A 104 5.44 3.84 -17.16
C GLY A 104 4.26 4.35 -16.36
N GLU A 105 3.25 3.53 -16.14
CA GLU A 105 2.08 3.95 -15.34
C GLU A 105 2.34 3.82 -13.85
N GLU A 106 1.69 4.68 -13.07
CA GLU A 106 1.72 4.61 -11.61
C GLU A 106 0.79 3.51 -11.11
N ILE A 107 1.23 2.82 -10.06
CA ILE A 107 0.44 1.80 -9.37
C ILE A 107 -0.29 2.49 -8.20
N PHE A 108 -1.62 2.43 -8.22
CA PHE A 108 -2.48 3.03 -7.21
C PHE A 108 -3.21 1.97 -6.42
N ILE A 109 -3.26 2.16 -5.11
CA ILE A 109 -4.10 1.35 -4.22
C ILE A 109 -5.26 2.21 -3.72
N HIS A 110 -6.20 1.62 -3.00
CA HIS A 110 -7.26 2.33 -2.31
C HIS A 110 -6.95 2.33 -0.81
N TYR A 111 -6.87 3.51 -0.19
CA TYR A 111 -6.53 3.63 1.23
C TYR A 111 -7.66 3.18 2.16
N GLY A 112 -8.88 3.08 1.65
CA GLY A 112 -10.06 2.69 2.42
C GLY A 112 -10.80 3.90 2.99
N ASP A 113 -12.08 3.68 3.28
CA ASP A 113 -12.97 4.76 3.72
C ASP A 113 -12.58 5.32 5.10
N ALA A 114 -12.02 4.49 5.98
CA ALA A 114 -11.60 4.92 7.30
C ALA A 114 -10.52 6.01 7.25
N TYR A 115 -9.63 5.95 6.26
CA TYR A 115 -8.61 6.97 6.06
C TYR A 115 -9.23 8.35 5.79
N TRP A 116 -10.23 8.39 4.88
CA TRP A 116 -10.85 9.64 4.47
C TRP A 116 -11.78 10.22 5.54
N SER A 117 -12.45 9.35 6.31
CA SER A 117 -13.31 9.80 7.40
C SER A 117 -12.53 10.45 8.54
N GLY A 118 -11.22 10.28 8.59
CA GLY A 118 -10.32 10.97 9.52
C GLY A 118 -10.06 12.44 9.20
N GLY A 119 -10.65 12.98 8.13
CA GLY A 119 -10.55 14.41 7.78
C GLY A 119 -9.38 14.78 6.86
N TRP A 120 -8.71 13.81 6.28
CA TRP A 120 -7.60 14.07 5.37
C TRP A 120 -8.08 14.55 4.00
N PRO A 121 -7.37 15.49 3.38
CA PRO A 121 -7.69 15.87 2.00
C PRO A 121 -7.40 14.70 1.06
N LYS A 122 -8.30 14.47 0.12
CA LYS A 122 -8.24 13.29 -0.73
C LYS A 122 -7.19 13.38 -1.83
N TYR A 123 -6.75 14.54 -2.19
CA TYR A 123 -5.69 14.76 -3.18
C TYR A 123 -5.00 16.08 -2.93
#